data_eaab9dca98249d479578293928982757
#
_entry.id   eaab9dca98249d479578293928982757
#
_cell.length_a   1.000
_cell.length_b   1.000
_cell.length_c   1.000
_cell.angle_alpha   90.00
_cell.angle_beta   90.00
_cell.angle_gamma   90.00
#
_symmetry.space_group_name_H-M   'P 1'
#
loop_
_entity.id
_entity.type
_entity.pdbx_description
1 polymer ?
#
loop_
_entity_poly.entity_id
_entity_poly.type
_entity_poly.pdbx_seq_one_letter_code
_entity_poly.pdbx_strand_id
1 'polypeptide(L)'
;GWTWNRDLFPNPKEFLGYLKQNDVKITLNLHPADGVASYEEKYSGLAKDMGVDPQSKQTIPWINSDKKFIKNMFKNVLTPMEKDGVDFWWLDWQQRIYDPKVKNLSNTWWINYAFFSNMEKNRDTRPMLYHRWGGLGNHRYQVGFSGDAVVSWKSLDFQPYFNSTASNVLYGYWSHDLGGHI
;
A
#
# COMPACT_ATOMS: atom_id res chain seq x y z
N GLY A 1 7.48 5.74 -4.69
CA GLY A 1 8.82 5.46 -4.18
C GLY A 1 8.82 5.08 -2.72
N TRP A 2 9.98 4.75 -2.20
CA TRP A 2 10.19 4.28 -0.83
C TRP A 2 11.05 5.24 -0.01
N THR A 3 11.23 6.46 -0.53
CA THR A 3 12.07 7.50 0.05
C THR A 3 11.29 8.80 0.17
N TRP A 4 11.44 9.48 1.29
CA TRP A 4 10.86 10.79 1.48
C TRP A 4 11.52 11.82 0.57
N ASN A 5 10.74 12.68 -0.06
CA ASN A 5 11.27 13.86 -0.73
C ASN A 5 11.84 14.82 0.34
N ARG A 6 13.16 14.93 0.40
CA ARG A 6 13.85 15.71 1.43
C ARG A 6 13.72 17.21 1.24
N ASP A 7 13.40 17.67 0.06
CA ASP A 7 13.15 19.10 -0.19
C ASP A 7 11.80 19.54 0.41
N LEU A 8 10.79 18.64 0.36
CA LEU A 8 9.47 18.90 0.92
C LEU A 8 9.36 18.48 2.39
N PHE A 9 10.04 17.41 2.76
CA PHE A 9 10.04 16.82 4.11
C PHE A 9 11.49 16.63 4.59
N PRO A 10 12.19 17.71 4.98
CA PRO A 10 13.60 17.61 5.39
C PRO A 10 13.79 16.68 6.59
N ASN A 11 12.84 16.71 7.53
CA ASN A 11 12.82 15.85 8.71
C ASN A 11 11.46 15.14 8.83
N PRO A 12 11.25 14.01 8.13
CA PRO A 12 9.97 13.29 8.17
C PRO A 12 9.56 12.86 9.58
N LYS A 13 10.50 12.50 10.43
CA LYS A 13 10.21 12.07 11.80
C LYS A 13 9.64 13.19 12.66
N GLU A 14 10.15 14.41 12.51
CA GLU A 14 9.61 15.58 13.19
C GLU A 14 8.20 15.90 12.68
N PHE A 15 8.01 15.87 11.37
CA PHE A 15 6.69 16.04 10.75
C PHE A 15 5.66 15.02 11.26
N LEU A 16 6.02 13.74 11.28
CA LEU A 16 5.15 12.68 11.81
C LEU A 16 4.88 12.86 13.31
N GLY A 17 5.88 13.30 14.07
CA GLY A 17 5.75 13.63 15.48
C GLY A 17 4.77 14.78 15.72
N TYR A 18 4.84 15.83 14.90
CA TYR A 18 3.89 16.94 14.94
C TYR A 18 2.44 16.49 14.66
N LEU A 19 2.25 15.67 13.63
CA LEU A 19 0.92 15.12 13.33
C LEU A 19 0.37 14.30 14.51
N LYS A 20 1.19 13.45 15.08
CA LYS A 20 0.81 12.64 16.24
C LYS A 20 0.42 13.47 17.46
N GLN A 21 1.16 14.56 17.74
CA GLN A 21 0.84 15.49 18.83
C GLN A 21 -0.51 16.21 18.63
N ASN A 22 -0.93 16.36 17.37
CA ASN A 22 -2.22 16.96 17.00
C ASN A 22 -3.31 15.92 16.75
N ASP A 23 -3.09 14.66 17.16
CA ASP A 23 -4.01 13.53 16.96
C ASP A 23 -4.42 13.30 15.50
N VAL A 24 -3.54 13.61 14.56
CA VAL A 24 -3.72 13.38 13.12
C VAL A 24 -3.05 12.07 12.71
N LYS A 25 -3.81 11.18 12.10
CA LYS A 25 -3.31 9.93 11.52
C LYS A 25 -2.82 10.15 10.10
N ILE A 26 -1.75 9.44 9.73
CA ILE A 26 -1.15 9.56 8.40
C ILE A 26 -1.07 8.22 7.69
N THR A 27 -1.36 8.25 6.41
CA THR A 27 -1.08 7.18 5.46
C THR A 27 -0.14 7.67 4.36
N LEU A 28 0.62 6.74 3.81
CA LEU A 28 1.41 6.99 2.61
C LEU A 28 0.89 6.13 1.46
N ASN A 29 0.74 6.76 0.29
CA ASN A 29 0.38 6.07 -0.93
C ASN A 29 1.57 5.24 -1.43
N LEU A 30 1.31 3.97 -1.74
CA LEU A 30 2.30 3.04 -2.25
C LEU A 30 1.93 2.56 -3.66
N HIS A 31 2.84 2.77 -4.60
CA HIS A 31 2.81 2.20 -5.95
C HIS A 31 3.90 1.13 -6.06
N PRO A 32 3.67 -0.08 -5.56
CA PRO A 32 4.71 -1.07 -5.39
C PRO A 32 5.20 -1.73 -6.68
N ALA A 33 4.50 -1.52 -7.77
CA ALA A 33 4.68 -2.23 -9.04
C ALA A 33 6.11 -2.21 -9.59
N ASP A 34 6.80 -1.08 -9.46
CA ASP A 34 8.15 -0.89 -10.00
C ASP A 34 9.24 -1.53 -9.13
N GLY A 35 8.86 -2.12 -8.00
CA GLY A 35 9.81 -2.69 -7.06
C GLY A 35 10.61 -1.63 -6.29
N VAL A 36 11.84 -1.96 -5.91
CA VAL A 36 12.72 -1.07 -5.14
C VAL A 36 13.98 -0.78 -5.95
N ALA A 37 14.10 0.44 -6.40
CA ALA A 37 15.22 0.89 -7.23
C ALA A 37 16.44 1.29 -6.39
N SER A 38 17.61 1.31 -7.02
CA SER A 38 18.88 1.55 -6.33
C SER A 38 19.05 2.94 -5.72
N TYR A 39 18.24 3.91 -6.14
CA TYR A 39 18.25 5.27 -5.59
C TYR A 39 17.44 5.41 -4.29
N GLU A 40 16.68 4.39 -3.92
CA GLU A 40 15.88 4.43 -2.69
C GLU A 40 16.78 4.34 -1.45
N GLU A 41 16.54 5.17 -0.43
CA GLU A 41 17.36 5.23 0.79
C GLU A 41 17.58 3.87 1.47
N LYS A 42 16.58 2.99 1.41
CA LYS A 42 16.62 1.68 2.07
C LYS A 42 17.04 0.54 1.16
N TYR A 43 17.37 0.84 -0.10
CA TYR A 43 17.74 -0.16 -1.10
C TYR A 43 18.88 -1.07 -0.66
N SER A 44 19.99 -0.51 -0.17
CA SER A 44 21.19 -1.30 0.16
C SER A 44 20.94 -2.38 1.20
N GLY A 45 20.15 -2.09 2.22
CA GLY A 45 19.78 -3.07 3.25
C GLY A 45 18.91 -4.20 2.66
N LEU A 46 17.90 -3.83 1.89
CA LEU A 46 17.02 -4.79 1.23
C LEU A 46 17.79 -5.66 0.23
N ALA A 47 18.65 -5.06 -0.60
CA ALA A 47 19.47 -5.77 -1.59
C ALA A 47 20.33 -6.85 -0.93
N LYS A 48 21.06 -6.51 0.14
CA LYS A 48 21.89 -7.47 0.91
C LYS A 48 21.04 -8.64 1.44
N ASP A 49 19.91 -8.35 2.06
CA ASP A 49 19.02 -9.38 2.61
C ASP A 49 18.41 -10.27 1.51
N MET A 50 18.22 -9.72 0.31
CA MET A 50 17.77 -10.48 -0.86
C MET A 50 18.88 -11.30 -1.53
N GLY A 51 20.15 -11.03 -1.21
CA GLY A 51 21.32 -11.66 -1.84
C GLY A 51 21.70 -10.99 -3.16
N VAL A 52 21.31 -9.72 -3.34
CA VAL A 52 21.70 -8.89 -4.48
C VAL A 52 22.85 -7.98 -4.05
N ASP A 53 23.89 -7.90 -4.87
CA ASP A 53 24.97 -6.94 -4.63
C ASP A 53 24.44 -5.51 -4.79
N PRO A 54 24.50 -4.67 -3.74
CA PRO A 54 24.03 -3.28 -3.83
C PRO A 54 24.78 -2.45 -4.89
N GLN A 55 26.02 -2.81 -5.22
CA GLN A 55 26.82 -2.11 -6.23
C GLN A 55 26.34 -2.41 -7.65
N SER A 56 25.63 -3.52 -7.84
CA SER A 56 25.03 -3.85 -9.14
C SER A 56 23.93 -2.87 -9.56
N LYS A 57 23.36 -2.13 -8.60
CA LYS A 57 22.23 -1.21 -8.80
C LYS A 57 21.00 -1.86 -9.45
N GLN A 58 20.91 -3.19 -9.41
CA GLN A 58 19.78 -3.93 -9.96
C GLN A 58 18.52 -3.63 -9.16
N THR A 59 17.45 -3.22 -9.82
CA THR A 59 16.14 -3.05 -9.19
C THR A 59 15.63 -4.37 -8.61
N ILE A 60 15.16 -4.35 -7.37
CA ILE A 60 14.56 -5.51 -6.72
C ILE A 60 13.07 -5.53 -7.12
N PRO A 61 12.63 -6.55 -7.89
CA PRO A 61 11.27 -6.60 -8.38
C PRO A 61 10.26 -6.82 -7.27
N TRP A 62 9.07 -6.27 -7.43
CA TRP A 62 7.95 -6.54 -6.53
C TRP A 62 7.33 -7.91 -6.81
N ILE A 63 7.43 -8.83 -5.87
CA ILE A 63 6.84 -10.17 -5.96
C ILE A 63 6.16 -10.51 -4.64
N ASN A 64 4.86 -10.31 -4.57
CA ASN A 64 4.05 -10.47 -3.36
C ASN A 64 4.11 -11.87 -2.75
N SER A 65 4.17 -12.91 -3.58
CA SER A 65 4.18 -14.31 -3.15
C SER A 65 5.54 -14.78 -2.64
N ASP A 66 6.60 -14.02 -2.85
CA ASP A 66 7.92 -14.36 -2.36
C ASP A 66 8.05 -14.01 -0.88
N LYS A 67 8.01 -15.03 -0.04
CA LYS A 67 8.10 -14.88 1.42
C LYS A 67 9.38 -14.18 1.88
N LYS A 68 10.51 -14.46 1.20
CA LYS A 68 11.79 -13.81 1.50
C LYS A 68 11.71 -12.31 1.18
N PHE A 69 11.17 -11.96 0.01
CA PHE A 69 10.98 -10.57 -0.40
C PHE A 69 10.07 -9.82 0.59
N ILE A 70 8.86 -10.31 0.84
CA ILE A 70 7.89 -9.63 1.72
C ILE A 70 8.46 -9.45 3.14
N LYS A 71 9.09 -10.49 3.71
CA LYS A 71 9.73 -10.38 5.03
C LYS A 71 10.79 -9.28 5.08
N ASN A 72 11.64 -9.22 4.06
CA ASN A 72 12.73 -8.25 4.01
C ASN A 72 12.24 -6.85 3.63
N MET A 73 11.17 -6.73 2.85
CA MET A 73 10.51 -5.46 2.58
C MET A 73 9.94 -4.83 3.87
N PHE A 74 9.24 -5.60 4.68
CA PHE A 74 8.82 -5.13 6.01
C PHE A 74 10.00 -4.76 6.88
N LYS A 75 10.99 -5.65 7.01
CA LYS A 75 12.17 -5.42 7.87
C LYS A 75 12.94 -4.14 7.52
N ASN A 76 13.22 -3.93 6.24
CA ASN A 76 14.14 -2.87 5.80
C ASN A 76 13.45 -1.56 5.44
N VAL A 77 12.20 -1.61 4.97
CA VAL A 77 11.53 -0.43 4.39
C VAL A 77 10.31 -0.02 5.21
N LEU A 78 9.30 -0.90 5.33
CA LEU A 78 7.99 -0.51 5.84
C LEU A 78 7.99 -0.33 7.37
N THR A 79 8.50 -1.30 8.12
CA THR A 79 8.52 -1.24 9.59
C THR A 79 9.33 -0.05 10.13
N PRO A 80 10.47 0.36 9.54
CA PRO A 80 11.11 1.61 9.93
C PRO A 80 10.21 2.84 9.77
N MET A 81 9.47 2.96 8.66
CA MET A 81 8.52 4.06 8.44
C MET A 81 7.36 4.03 9.44
N GLU A 82 6.85 2.85 9.76
CA GLU A 82 5.82 2.66 10.79
C GLU A 82 6.31 3.09 12.18
N LYS A 83 7.56 2.75 12.53
CA LYS A 83 8.18 3.19 13.79
C LYS A 83 8.41 4.69 13.87
N ASP A 84 8.65 5.33 12.74
CA ASP A 84 8.78 6.78 12.65
C ASP A 84 7.43 7.50 12.77
N GLY A 85 6.30 6.80 12.55
CA GLY A 85 4.97 7.35 12.82
C GLY A 85 3.93 7.19 11.71
N VAL A 86 4.20 6.41 10.66
CA VAL A 86 3.19 6.08 9.64
C VAL A 86 2.14 5.15 10.26
N ASP A 87 0.87 5.57 10.27
CA ASP A 87 -0.21 4.85 10.96
C ASP A 87 -0.76 3.69 10.15
N PHE A 88 -0.94 3.84 8.86
CA PHE A 88 -1.48 2.80 7.97
C PHE A 88 -1.00 3.00 6.54
N TRP A 89 -1.40 2.08 5.62
CA TRP A 89 -0.92 2.08 4.25
C TRP A 89 -2.05 2.25 3.26
N TRP A 90 -1.80 3.09 2.24
CA TRP A 90 -2.62 3.19 1.05
C TRP A 90 -1.98 2.35 -0.05
N LEU A 91 -2.53 1.17 -0.29
CA LEU A 91 -2.05 0.20 -1.28
C LEU A 91 -2.71 0.48 -2.63
N ASP A 92 -1.94 1.08 -3.52
CA ASP A 92 -2.42 1.52 -4.81
C ASP A 92 -1.96 0.54 -5.92
N TRP A 93 -1.33 0.98 -6.97
CA TRP A 93 -1.05 0.20 -8.16
C TRP A 93 -0.19 -1.06 -7.94
N GLN A 94 -0.71 -2.19 -8.50
CA GLN A 94 -0.05 -3.49 -8.58
C GLN A 94 0.05 -3.89 -10.06
N GLN A 95 0.83 -3.32 -10.85
CA GLN A 95 0.91 -3.44 -12.34
C GLN A 95 0.36 -4.71 -12.98
N ARG A 96 0.40 -5.83 -12.31
CA ARG A 96 -0.11 -7.12 -12.77
C ARG A 96 -1.35 -7.51 -11.98
N ILE A 97 -2.37 -7.98 -12.69
CA ILE A 97 -3.59 -8.52 -12.06
C ILE A 97 -3.25 -9.74 -11.19
N TYR A 98 -2.38 -10.61 -11.71
CA TYR A 98 -1.97 -11.84 -11.04
C TYR A 98 -0.48 -11.87 -10.70
N ASP A 99 -0.17 -12.58 -9.63
CA ASP A 99 1.21 -12.83 -9.21
C ASP A 99 1.99 -13.60 -10.28
N PRO A 100 3.25 -13.24 -10.56
CA PRO A 100 4.02 -13.89 -11.62
C PRO A 100 4.49 -15.30 -11.29
N LYS A 101 4.49 -15.68 -10.00
CA LYS A 101 4.96 -17.00 -9.54
C LYS A 101 3.83 -17.95 -9.17
N VAL A 102 2.68 -17.41 -8.77
CA VAL A 102 1.55 -18.22 -8.31
C VAL A 102 0.35 -18.02 -9.23
N LYS A 103 0.03 -19.07 -9.97
CA LYS A 103 -1.07 -19.06 -10.95
C LYS A 103 -2.39 -18.63 -10.30
N ASN A 104 -3.10 -17.71 -10.94
CA ASN A 104 -4.40 -17.20 -10.50
C ASN A 104 -4.42 -16.49 -9.12
N LEU A 105 -3.29 -16.23 -8.51
CA LEU A 105 -3.25 -15.43 -7.29
C LEU A 105 -3.39 -13.95 -7.65
N SER A 106 -4.47 -13.31 -7.21
CA SER A 106 -4.66 -11.87 -7.38
C SER A 106 -3.65 -11.09 -6.56
N ASN A 107 -2.91 -10.20 -7.21
CA ASN A 107 -1.95 -9.33 -6.53
C ASN A 107 -2.63 -8.40 -5.52
N THR A 108 -3.77 -7.81 -5.87
CA THR A 108 -4.52 -6.92 -4.96
C THR A 108 -4.95 -7.66 -3.69
N TRP A 109 -5.48 -8.86 -3.86
CA TRP A 109 -5.88 -9.69 -2.73
C TRP A 109 -4.72 -10.06 -1.83
N TRP A 110 -3.61 -10.49 -2.45
CA TRP A 110 -2.47 -10.99 -1.70
C TRP A 110 -1.67 -9.90 -0.99
N ILE A 111 -1.52 -8.72 -1.60
CA ILE A 111 -0.85 -7.59 -0.93
C ILE A 111 -1.66 -7.11 0.28
N ASN A 112 -3.00 -7.01 0.13
CA ASN A 112 -3.87 -6.65 1.23
C ASN A 112 -3.73 -7.64 2.40
N TYR A 113 -3.77 -8.94 2.10
CA TYR A 113 -3.55 -9.99 3.10
C TYR A 113 -2.19 -9.86 3.78
N ALA A 114 -1.11 -9.70 3.02
CA ALA A 114 0.25 -9.62 3.55
C ALA A 114 0.43 -8.41 4.48
N PHE A 115 -0.03 -7.24 4.07
CA PHE A 115 0.05 -6.02 4.88
C PHE A 115 -0.84 -6.08 6.11
N PHE A 116 -2.09 -6.49 5.95
CA PHE A 116 -3.03 -6.62 7.05
C PHE A 116 -2.52 -7.59 8.12
N SER A 117 -2.10 -8.79 7.71
CA SER A 117 -1.59 -9.81 8.63
C SER A 117 -0.30 -9.39 9.33
N ASN A 118 0.56 -8.61 8.65
CA ASN A 118 1.75 -8.06 9.29
C ASN A 118 1.40 -7.04 10.38
N MET A 119 0.45 -6.15 10.08
CA MET A 119 -0.01 -5.14 11.05
C MET A 119 -0.69 -5.82 12.25
N GLU A 120 -1.56 -6.80 12.01
CA GLU A 120 -2.25 -7.57 13.05
C GLU A 120 -1.27 -8.26 14.02
N LYS A 121 -0.16 -8.78 13.50
CA LYS A 121 0.86 -9.47 14.31
C LYS A 121 1.79 -8.53 15.09
N ASN A 122 2.03 -7.34 14.58
CA ASN A 122 3.13 -6.49 15.04
C ASN A 122 2.66 -5.17 15.66
N ARG A 123 1.36 -4.95 15.78
CA ARG A 123 0.80 -3.72 16.36
C ARG A 123 -0.29 -4.06 17.39
N ASP A 124 -0.40 -3.23 18.42
CA ASP A 124 -1.46 -3.32 19.42
C ASP A 124 -2.75 -2.60 18.99
N THR A 125 -2.76 -1.98 17.83
CA THR A 125 -3.90 -1.30 17.23
C THR A 125 -4.56 -2.16 16.16
N ARG A 126 -5.84 -1.94 15.90
CA ARG A 126 -6.53 -2.61 14.79
C ARG A 126 -5.80 -2.27 13.47
N PRO A 127 -5.49 -3.27 12.64
CA PRO A 127 -4.98 -3.02 11.31
C PRO A 127 -5.97 -2.18 10.52
N MET A 128 -5.46 -1.30 9.68
CA MET A 128 -6.26 -0.53 8.73
C MET A 128 -5.50 -0.43 7.40
N LEU A 129 -6.22 -0.66 6.32
CA LEU A 129 -5.72 -0.46 4.96
C LEU A 129 -6.68 0.42 4.17
N TYR A 130 -6.11 1.25 3.33
CA TYR A 130 -6.80 1.94 2.26
C TYR A 130 -6.29 1.35 0.95
N HIS A 131 -7.17 0.75 0.15
CA HIS A 131 -6.72 -0.12 -0.94
C HIS A 131 -7.69 -0.11 -2.13
N ARG A 132 -7.21 -0.63 -3.25
CA ARG A 132 -8.03 -0.79 -4.45
C ARG A 132 -9.01 -1.97 -4.31
N TRP A 133 -9.97 -2.02 -5.22
CA TRP A 133 -10.95 -3.10 -5.33
C TRP A 133 -10.26 -4.46 -5.52
N GLY A 134 -10.86 -5.51 -5.01
CA GLY A 134 -10.33 -6.88 -5.10
C GLY A 134 -11.44 -7.94 -5.19
N GLY A 135 -12.69 -7.50 -5.36
CA GLY A 135 -13.85 -8.40 -5.42
C GLY A 135 -14.35 -8.87 -4.06
N LEU A 136 -15.11 -9.96 -4.08
CA LEU A 136 -15.70 -10.53 -2.87
C LEU A 136 -14.63 -10.91 -1.83
N GLY A 137 -14.90 -10.59 -0.57
CA GLY A 137 -13.98 -10.83 0.54
C GLY A 137 -12.99 -9.71 0.81
N ASN A 138 -12.87 -8.73 -0.09
CA ASN A 138 -11.92 -7.62 0.08
C ASN A 138 -12.33 -6.62 1.19
N HIS A 139 -13.59 -6.64 1.61
CA HIS A 139 -14.10 -5.91 2.78
C HIS A 139 -13.35 -6.24 4.09
N ARG A 140 -12.63 -7.37 4.15
CA ARG A 140 -11.78 -7.74 5.29
C ARG A 140 -10.68 -6.74 5.58
N TYR A 141 -10.31 -5.94 4.59
CA TYR A 141 -9.16 -5.03 4.65
C TYR A 141 -9.58 -3.55 4.78
N GLN A 142 -10.81 -3.34 5.25
CA GLN A 142 -11.51 -2.12 5.60
C GLN A 142 -11.87 -1.24 4.42
N VAL A 143 -11.04 -0.24 4.08
CA VAL A 143 -11.45 0.84 3.20
C VAL A 143 -10.96 0.61 1.77
N GLY A 144 -11.88 0.35 0.86
CA GLY A 144 -11.59 0.36 -0.57
C GLY A 144 -11.81 1.74 -1.18
N PHE A 145 -11.32 1.95 -2.40
CA PHE A 145 -11.60 3.15 -3.17
C PHE A 145 -11.75 2.85 -4.66
N SER A 146 -12.47 3.73 -5.36
CA SER A 146 -12.77 3.57 -6.78
C SER A 146 -11.52 3.73 -7.67
N GLY A 147 -10.52 4.48 -7.18
CA GLY A 147 -9.29 4.76 -7.93
C GLY A 147 -9.57 5.66 -9.13
N ASP A 148 -8.80 5.54 -10.15
CA ASP A 148 -8.73 6.38 -11.36
C ASP A 148 -10.05 6.45 -12.14
N ALA A 149 -11.10 6.97 -11.50
CA ALA A 149 -12.42 7.11 -12.11
C ALA A 149 -12.42 8.25 -13.12
N VAL A 150 -12.92 7.98 -14.32
CA VAL A 150 -13.09 8.97 -15.36
C VAL A 150 -14.12 10.05 -14.92
N VAL A 151 -13.78 11.32 -15.08
CA VAL A 151 -14.66 12.46 -14.77
C VAL A 151 -15.82 12.48 -15.77
N SER A 152 -16.93 11.84 -15.41
CA SER A 152 -18.13 11.79 -16.25
C SER A 152 -19.39 11.58 -15.42
N TRP A 153 -20.53 12.02 -15.95
CA TRP A 153 -21.83 11.75 -15.34
C TRP A 153 -22.11 10.26 -15.18
N LYS A 154 -21.68 9.42 -16.13
CA LYS A 154 -21.82 7.95 -16.03
C LYS A 154 -21.04 7.38 -14.85
N SER A 155 -19.84 7.88 -14.62
CA SER A 155 -19.04 7.47 -13.46
C SER A 155 -19.72 7.89 -12.15
N LEU A 156 -20.22 9.13 -12.10
CA LEU A 156 -20.91 9.65 -10.92
C LEU A 156 -22.18 8.84 -10.61
N ASP A 157 -23.00 8.54 -11.61
CA ASP A 157 -24.23 7.75 -11.45
C ASP A 157 -23.93 6.32 -10.99
N PHE A 158 -22.81 5.74 -11.44
CA PHE A 158 -22.43 4.38 -11.06
C PHE A 158 -22.01 4.28 -9.59
N GLN A 159 -21.42 5.29 -8.99
CA GLN A 159 -20.87 5.18 -7.63
C GLN A 159 -21.93 4.90 -6.55
N PRO A 160 -23.08 5.56 -6.48
CA PRO A 160 -24.15 5.22 -5.54
C PRO A 160 -24.71 3.81 -5.76
N TYR A 161 -24.85 3.40 -7.02
CA TYR A 161 -25.29 2.05 -7.36
C TYR A 161 -24.28 1.01 -6.86
N PHE A 162 -22.99 1.22 -7.12
CA PHE A 162 -21.93 0.34 -6.64
C PHE A 162 -21.93 0.25 -5.11
N ASN A 163 -21.96 1.38 -4.40
CA ASN A 163 -21.91 1.40 -2.95
C ASN A 163 -23.10 0.68 -2.32
N SER A 164 -24.31 0.89 -2.83
CA SER A 164 -25.51 0.22 -2.32
C SER A 164 -25.48 -1.29 -2.57
N THR A 165 -24.98 -1.74 -3.71
CA THR A 165 -24.82 -3.18 -3.99
C THR A 165 -23.69 -3.82 -3.22
N ALA A 166 -22.56 -3.14 -3.07
CA ALA A 166 -21.42 -3.63 -2.31
C ALA A 166 -21.74 -3.81 -0.82
N SER A 167 -22.62 -2.99 -0.26
CA SER A 167 -23.06 -3.11 1.13
C SER A 167 -23.78 -4.42 1.44
N ASN A 168 -24.42 -5.05 0.44
CA ASN A 168 -25.06 -6.37 0.60
C ASN A 168 -24.04 -7.49 0.91
N VAL A 169 -22.78 -7.28 0.62
CA VAL A 169 -21.68 -8.21 0.93
C VAL A 169 -20.73 -7.62 1.99
N LEU A 170 -21.24 -6.73 2.84
CA LEU A 170 -20.55 -6.09 3.95
C LEU A 170 -19.38 -5.18 3.53
N TYR A 171 -19.34 -4.72 2.29
CA TYR A 171 -18.32 -3.78 1.83
C TYR A 171 -18.82 -2.34 1.97
N GLY A 172 -18.97 -1.89 3.22
CA GLY A 172 -19.57 -0.59 3.58
C GLY A 172 -18.57 0.56 3.73
N TYR A 173 -17.26 0.28 3.84
CA TYR A 173 -16.24 1.32 3.90
C TYR A 173 -15.61 1.52 2.53
N TRP A 174 -16.02 2.59 1.88
CA TRP A 174 -15.62 2.90 0.52
C TRP A 174 -15.38 4.40 0.33
N SER A 175 -14.41 4.75 -0.47
CA SER A 175 -14.07 6.12 -0.81
C SER A 175 -13.98 6.32 -2.34
N HIS A 176 -13.90 7.55 -2.73
CA HIS A 176 -13.74 7.95 -4.13
C HIS A 176 -12.68 9.04 -4.21
N ASP A 177 -12.04 9.15 -5.36
CA ASP A 177 -11.30 10.36 -5.72
C ASP A 177 -12.34 11.45 -6.01
N LEU A 178 -12.47 12.40 -5.07
CA LEU A 178 -13.50 13.43 -5.15
C LEU A 178 -13.29 14.33 -6.37
N GLY A 179 -14.31 14.41 -7.22
CA GLY A 179 -14.25 15.09 -8.50
C GLY A 179 -13.77 14.22 -9.66
N GLY A 180 -13.41 12.95 -9.39
CA GLY A 180 -12.79 12.03 -10.35
C GLY A 180 -11.27 12.20 -10.43
N HIS A 181 -10.63 11.44 -11.31
CA HIS A 181 -9.17 11.43 -11.45
C HIS A 181 -8.72 11.82 -12.86
N ILE A 182 -9.38 11.34 -13.91
CA ILE A 182 -8.99 11.50 -15.32
C ILE A 182 -10.10 12.21 -16.12
#